data_dabe57c7b67e36203984ab39b95a480e
#
_entry.id   dabe57c7b67e36203984ab39b95a480e
#
_cell.length_a   1.000
_cell.length_b   1.000
_cell.length_c   1.000
_cell.angle_alpha   90.00
_cell.angle_beta   90.00
_cell.angle_gamma   90.00
#
_symmetry.space_group_name_H-M   'P 1'
#
loop_
_entity.id
_entity.type
_entity.pdbx_description
1 polymer ?
#
loop_
_entity_poly.entity_id
_entity_poly.type
_entity_poly.pdbx_seq_one_letter_code
_entity_poly.pdbx_strand_id
1 'polypeptide(L)'
;MLYQVDQVFLIHKETGLLLQDVESGNTTVQDADMVSGMLTAIQDFVHDSFTVKKGEQLDTMQVGDLTVWIERGPHAIIAAVVRGAPNQELRVVLQDAVETVHLEMEVAFQDFSGDSGPFAAIRPHLVSCLQIQLAEDEETKAKSPAFWIILCACVISLSIWGFVSTRDAWRWSAYLDLLEDEPGIVVTKTGTRDGLFYVK
;
A
#
# COMPACT_ATOMS: atom_id res chain seq x y z
N MET A 1 5.69 -10.86 -3.02
CA MET A 1 6.83 -10.01 -2.61
C MET A 1 6.63 -8.70 -3.33
N LEU A 2 6.35 -7.62 -2.62
CA LEU A 2 6.18 -6.31 -3.24
C LEU A 2 7.54 -5.73 -3.64
N TYR A 3 8.48 -5.71 -2.71
CA TYR A 3 9.86 -5.33 -2.99
C TYR A 3 10.81 -5.84 -1.90
N GLN A 4 12.09 -5.82 -2.20
CA GLN A 4 13.19 -6.13 -1.30
C GLN A 4 14.30 -5.12 -1.54
N VAL A 5 14.84 -4.55 -0.48
CA VAL A 5 16.06 -3.75 -0.56
C VAL A 5 17.25 -4.70 -0.45
N ASP A 6 18.00 -4.84 -1.54
CA ASP A 6 19.13 -5.74 -1.62
C ASP A 6 20.38 -5.13 -1.00
N GLN A 7 20.60 -3.82 -1.21
CA GLN A 7 21.77 -3.12 -0.72
C GLN A 7 21.49 -1.63 -0.54
N VAL A 8 22.17 -1.01 0.44
CA VAL A 8 22.12 0.43 0.70
C VAL A 8 23.53 0.97 0.81
N PHE A 9 23.81 2.04 0.08
CA PHE A 9 25.09 2.76 0.07
C PHE A 9 24.90 4.15 0.69
N LEU A 10 25.83 4.55 1.53
CA LEU A 10 26.03 5.93 1.96
C LEU A 10 27.26 6.48 1.25
N ILE A 11 27.09 7.52 0.45
CA ILE A 11 28.11 8.05 -0.45
C ILE A 11 28.32 9.53 -0.12
N HIS A 12 29.58 9.97 -0.01
CA HIS A 12 29.90 11.38 0.17
C HIS A 12 29.57 12.17 -1.11
N LYS A 13 28.76 13.21 -0.98
CA LYS A 13 28.15 13.90 -2.13
C LYS A 13 29.17 14.58 -3.05
N GLU A 14 30.21 15.19 -2.50
CA GLU A 14 31.18 15.97 -3.30
C GLU A 14 32.27 15.10 -3.92
N THR A 15 32.67 14.03 -3.23
CA THR A 15 33.81 13.20 -3.68
C THR A 15 33.40 11.90 -4.34
N GLY A 16 32.13 11.49 -4.19
CA GLY A 16 31.67 10.18 -4.65
C GLY A 16 32.22 8.99 -3.88
N LEU A 17 32.95 9.23 -2.77
CA LEU A 17 33.53 8.17 -1.98
C LEU A 17 32.46 7.43 -1.18
N LEU A 18 32.58 6.10 -1.16
CA LEU A 18 31.75 5.26 -0.30
C LEU A 18 32.13 5.49 1.17
N LEU A 19 31.14 5.89 1.98
CA LEU A 19 31.30 6.08 3.42
C LEU A 19 30.94 4.82 4.19
N GLN A 20 29.85 4.18 3.82
CA GLN A 20 29.39 2.93 4.41
C GLN A 20 28.44 2.21 3.44
N ASP A 21 28.40 0.88 3.52
CA ASP A 21 27.41 0.07 2.83
C ASP A 21 26.84 -1.02 3.74
N VAL A 22 25.65 -1.50 3.39
CA VAL A 22 24.99 -2.65 4.01
C VAL A 22 24.26 -3.46 2.95
N GLU A 23 24.28 -4.79 3.11
CA GLU A 23 23.64 -5.72 2.18
C GLU A 23 22.71 -6.70 2.90
N SER A 24 21.70 -7.20 2.21
CA SER A 24 20.70 -8.14 2.77
C SER A 24 21.17 -9.61 2.80
N GLY A 25 22.41 -9.88 2.42
CA GLY A 25 22.99 -11.24 2.41
C GLY A 25 22.61 -12.11 1.21
N ASN A 26 21.72 -11.66 0.35
CA ASN A 26 21.26 -12.42 -0.83
C ASN A 26 21.86 -11.92 -2.15
N THR A 27 22.58 -10.83 -2.13
CA THR A 27 23.11 -10.20 -3.36
C THR A 27 24.55 -9.75 -3.08
N THR A 28 25.48 -10.24 -3.86
CA THR A 28 26.86 -9.79 -3.84
C THR A 28 27.06 -8.79 -4.96
N VAL A 29 26.98 -7.51 -4.65
CA VAL A 29 27.66 -6.51 -5.49
C VAL A 29 29.12 -6.66 -5.17
N GLN A 30 29.92 -7.15 -6.12
CA GLN A 30 31.30 -7.56 -5.90
C GLN A 30 32.26 -6.43 -5.49
N ASP A 31 31.87 -5.16 -5.72
CA ASP A 31 32.70 -4.01 -5.42
C ASP A 31 31.82 -2.76 -5.16
N ALA A 32 31.55 -2.51 -3.88
CA ALA A 32 30.73 -1.40 -3.43
C ALA A 32 31.37 -0.02 -3.75
N ASP A 33 32.69 0.08 -3.70
CA ASP A 33 33.41 1.30 -4.05
C ASP A 33 33.28 1.61 -5.55
N MET A 34 33.36 0.59 -6.40
CA MET A 34 33.17 0.77 -7.83
C MET A 34 31.75 1.22 -8.16
N VAL A 35 30.74 0.63 -7.52
CA VAL A 35 29.32 1.03 -7.71
C VAL A 35 29.09 2.47 -7.26
N SER A 36 29.65 2.87 -6.12
CA SER A 36 29.58 4.25 -5.61
C SER A 36 30.17 5.24 -6.61
N GLY A 37 31.37 4.99 -7.12
CA GLY A 37 32.03 5.82 -8.12
C GLY A 37 31.27 5.89 -9.45
N MET A 38 30.73 4.76 -9.94
CA MET A 38 29.90 4.72 -11.15
C MET A 38 28.60 5.51 -10.97
N LEU A 39 27.93 5.39 -9.84
CA LEU A 39 26.69 6.10 -9.56
C LEU A 39 26.93 7.62 -9.54
N THR A 40 28.00 8.07 -8.92
CA THR A 40 28.40 9.48 -8.91
C THR A 40 28.70 9.97 -10.34
N ALA A 41 29.47 9.23 -11.12
CA ALA A 41 29.78 9.59 -12.51
C ALA A 41 28.52 9.68 -13.39
N ILE A 42 27.54 8.79 -13.19
CA ILE A 42 26.25 8.85 -13.90
C ILE A 42 25.46 10.10 -13.49
N GLN A 43 25.45 10.46 -12.21
CA GLN A 43 24.77 11.67 -11.74
C GLN A 43 25.40 12.92 -12.33
N ASP A 44 26.73 13.03 -12.34
CA ASP A 44 27.47 14.15 -12.94
C ASP A 44 27.20 14.22 -14.45
N PHE A 45 27.22 13.08 -15.14
CA PHE A 45 26.92 13.03 -16.58
C PHE A 45 25.50 13.51 -16.88
N VAL A 46 24.50 13.09 -16.10
CA VAL A 46 23.10 13.53 -16.26
C VAL A 46 22.99 15.03 -16.01
N HIS A 47 23.63 15.53 -14.95
CA HIS A 47 23.63 16.95 -14.61
C HIS A 47 24.27 17.81 -15.71
N ASP A 48 25.39 17.37 -16.27
CA ASP A 48 26.16 18.15 -17.25
C ASP A 48 25.59 18.04 -18.67
N SER A 49 25.01 16.88 -19.02
CA SER A 49 24.54 16.59 -20.39
C SER A 49 23.11 17.01 -20.66
N PHE A 50 22.28 17.09 -19.64
CA PHE A 50 20.89 17.51 -19.78
C PHE A 50 20.70 18.89 -19.20
N THR A 51 19.93 19.74 -19.88
CA THR A 51 19.53 21.05 -19.36
C THR A 51 18.49 20.84 -18.27
N VAL A 52 18.94 20.33 -17.14
CA VAL A 52 18.10 20.06 -15.97
C VAL A 52 17.75 21.41 -15.35
N LYS A 53 16.48 21.70 -15.14
CA LYS A 53 16.08 22.92 -14.42
C LYS A 53 16.73 22.89 -13.04
N LYS A 54 17.13 24.06 -12.55
CA LYS A 54 17.78 24.19 -11.24
C LYS A 54 16.94 23.48 -10.17
N GLY A 55 17.43 22.33 -9.67
CA GLY A 55 16.75 21.50 -8.67
C GLY A 55 16.22 20.13 -9.16
N GLU A 56 16.17 19.89 -10.48
CA GLU A 56 15.89 18.54 -11.00
C GLU A 56 17.18 17.70 -10.96
N GLN A 57 17.09 16.50 -10.44
CA GLN A 57 18.21 15.57 -10.29
C GLN A 57 17.73 14.14 -10.51
N LEU A 58 18.67 13.22 -10.73
CA LEU A 58 18.35 11.79 -10.87
C LEU A 58 17.98 11.19 -9.51
N ASP A 59 16.71 10.95 -9.28
CA ASP A 59 16.21 10.36 -8.03
C ASP A 59 16.00 8.86 -8.13
N THR A 60 15.89 8.34 -9.35
CA THR A 60 15.63 6.92 -9.59
C THR A 60 16.29 6.48 -10.88
N MET A 61 16.95 5.33 -10.84
CA MET A 61 17.54 4.66 -11.99
C MET A 61 17.08 3.22 -12.04
N GLN A 62 16.67 2.73 -13.20
CA GLN A 62 16.24 1.35 -13.39
C GLN A 62 17.23 0.60 -14.30
N VAL A 63 17.66 -0.57 -13.84
CA VAL A 63 18.57 -1.46 -14.56
C VAL A 63 18.01 -2.88 -14.50
N GLY A 64 17.33 -3.30 -15.58
CA GLY A 64 16.65 -4.60 -15.61
C GLY A 64 15.48 -4.64 -14.60
N ASP A 65 15.54 -5.58 -13.68
CA ASP A 65 14.58 -5.78 -12.59
C ASP A 65 14.97 -5.04 -11.29
N LEU A 66 16.14 -4.37 -11.31
CA LEU A 66 16.61 -3.57 -10.18
C LEU A 66 16.27 -2.09 -10.37
N THR A 67 15.89 -1.45 -9.30
CA THR A 67 15.66 -0.01 -9.23
C THR A 67 16.57 0.58 -8.17
N VAL A 68 17.36 1.57 -8.53
CA VAL A 68 18.19 2.32 -7.58
C VAL A 68 17.44 3.59 -7.20
N TRP A 69 17.10 3.72 -5.93
CA TRP A 69 16.53 4.94 -5.36
C TRP A 69 17.58 5.75 -4.66
N ILE A 70 17.56 7.05 -4.89
CA ILE A 70 18.59 7.99 -4.43
C ILE A 70 17.91 9.08 -3.61
N GLU A 71 18.25 9.15 -2.33
CA GLU A 71 17.85 10.25 -1.44
C GLU A 71 19.08 11.06 -1.04
N ARG A 72 18.93 12.38 -1.07
CA ARG A 72 20.06 13.31 -0.93
C ARG A 72 19.95 14.14 0.34
N GLY A 73 21.11 14.23 1.01
CA GLY A 73 21.30 15.19 2.08
C GLY A 73 22.25 16.32 1.70
N PRO A 74 22.59 17.17 2.66
CA PRO A 74 23.57 18.22 2.48
C PRO A 74 24.96 17.74 2.05
N HIS A 75 25.50 16.73 2.73
CA HIS A 75 26.89 16.23 2.57
C HIS A 75 26.99 14.81 2.02
N ALA A 76 25.92 14.01 2.12
CA ALA A 76 25.89 12.63 1.67
C ALA A 76 24.60 12.30 0.95
N ILE A 77 24.63 11.21 0.17
CA ILE A 77 23.48 10.60 -0.48
C ILE A 77 23.33 9.16 -0.02
N ILE A 78 22.11 8.71 0.10
CA ILE A 78 21.78 7.29 0.29
C ILE A 78 21.26 6.77 -1.05
N ALA A 79 21.88 5.67 -1.54
CA ALA A 79 21.42 4.96 -2.71
C ALA A 79 20.99 3.55 -2.30
N ALA A 80 19.72 3.22 -2.51
CA ALA A 80 19.15 1.92 -2.20
C ALA A 80 18.89 1.12 -3.47
N VAL A 81 19.45 -0.07 -3.57
CA VAL A 81 19.18 -1.02 -4.66
C VAL A 81 18.00 -1.86 -4.27
N VAL A 82 16.93 -1.75 -5.03
CA VAL A 82 15.64 -2.35 -4.74
C VAL A 82 15.22 -3.28 -5.87
N ARG A 83 14.80 -4.47 -5.52
CA ARG A 83 14.20 -5.44 -6.41
C ARG A 83 12.68 -5.43 -6.26
N GLY A 84 11.95 -5.35 -7.36
CA GLY A 84 10.49 -5.27 -7.37
C GLY A 84 9.97 -3.84 -7.44
N ALA A 85 8.74 -3.60 -6.98
CA ALA A 85 8.06 -2.32 -7.06
C ALA A 85 8.02 -1.64 -5.67
N PRO A 86 9.01 -0.77 -5.36
CA PRO A 86 9.05 -0.07 -4.09
C PRO A 86 7.88 0.91 -3.96
N ASN A 87 7.40 1.12 -2.74
CA ASN A 87 6.33 2.06 -2.41
C ASN A 87 6.89 3.36 -1.81
N GLN A 88 5.99 4.33 -1.58
CA GLN A 88 6.37 5.62 -0.98
C GLN A 88 6.87 5.50 0.47
N GLU A 89 6.51 4.44 1.19
CA GLU A 89 6.96 4.24 2.56
C GLU A 89 8.46 4.01 2.63
N LEU A 90 9.04 3.27 1.65
CA LEU A 90 10.49 3.12 1.55
C LEU A 90 11.19 4.49 1.37
N ARG A 91 10.60 5.39 0.58
CA ARG A 91 11.16 6.73 0.40
C ARG A 91 11.24 7.50 1.72
N VAL A 92 10.19 7.44 2.54
CA VAL A 92 10.17 8.08 3.86
C VAL A 92 11.26 7.49 4.75
N VAL A 93 11.43 6.17 4.76
CA VAL A 93 12.50 5.51 5.54
C VAL A 93 13.89 5.96 5.10
N LEU A 94 14.13 6.08 3.79
CA LEU A 94 15.41 6.57 3.28
C LEU A 94 15.65 8.05 3.61
N GLN A 95 14.62 8.89 3.57
CA GLN A 95 14.70 10.29 3.96
C GLN A 95 15.02 10.43 5.44
N ASP A 96 14.33 9.71 6.32
CA ASP A 96 14.61 9.69 7.76
C ASP A 96 16.05 9.21 8.05
N ALA A 97 16.53 8.21 7.31
CA ALA A 97 17.89 7.73 7.43
C ALA A 97 18.91 8.79 7.00
N VAL A 98 18.69 9.49 5.89
CA VAL A 98 19.54 10.62 5.44
C VAL A 98 19.62 11.68 6.52
N GLU A 99 18.47 12.07 7.08
CA GLU A 99 18.40 13.10 8.13
C GLU A 99 19.16 12.66 9.39
N THR A 100 18.92 11.44 9.86
CA THR A 100 19.60 10.88 11.03
C THR A 100 21.11 10.83 10.84
N VAL A 101 21.58 10.37 9.68
CA VAL A 101 23.01 10.35 9.35
C VAL A 101 23.64 11.75 9.45
N HIS A 102 22.96 12.78 8.94
CA HIS A 102 23.50 14.15 9.00
C HIS A 102 23.49 14.73 10.41
N LEU A 103 22.49 14.41 11.21
CA LEU A 103 22.43 14.85 12.61
C LEU A 103 23.53 14.19 13.46
N GLU A 104 23.75 12.89 13.30
CA GLU A 104 24.73 12.15 14.11
C GLU A 104 26.17 12.33 13.63
N MET A 105 26.39 12.57 12.34
CA MET A 105 27.71 12.63 11.70
C MET A 105 28.12 14.05 11.29
N GLU A 106 27.45 15.09 11.80
CA GLU A 106 27.72 16.48 11.41
C GLU A 106 29.21 16.85 11.50
N VAL A 107 29.87 16.53 12.64
CA VAL A 107 31.30 16.81 12.84
C VAL A 107 32.17 16.01 11.88
N ALA A 108 31.83 14.73 11.63
CA ALA A 108 32.60 13.87 10.72
C ALA A 108 32.49 14.34 9.26
N PHE A 109 31.38 14.96 8.87
CA PHE A 109 31.24 15.57 7.56
C PHE A 109 32.02 16.88 7.42
N GLN A 110 32.04 17.71 8.47
CA GLN A 110 32.80 18.98 8.46
C GLN A 110 34.32 18.75 8.37
N ASP A 111 34.80 17.71 9.04
CA ASP A 111 36.23 17.35 9.08
C ASP A 111 36.60 16.23 8.07
N PHE A 112 35.74 15.99 7.09
CA PHE A 112 35.94 14.87 6.16
C PHE A 112 37.19 15.05 5.29
N SER A 113 38.13 14.16 5.45
CA SER A 113 39.41 14.13 4.71
C SER A 113 39.62 12.90 3.84
N GLY A 114 38.54 12.15 3.59
CA GLY A 114 38.57 10.89 2.81
C GLY A 114 38.59 9.62 3.67
N ASP A 115 38.57 9.74 5.01
CA ASP A 115 38.48 8.60 5.92
C ASP A 115 37.02 8.22 6.19
N SER A 116 36.61 7.04 5.78
CA SER A 116 35.27 6.48 6.01
C SER A 116 35.11 5.85 7.40
N GLY A 117 36.19 5.65 8.16
CA GLY A 117 36.20 4.97 9.46
C GLY A 117 35.16 5.49 10.45
N PRO A 118 35.01 6.82 10.65
CA PRO A 118 34.02 7.40 11.56
C PRO A 118 32.57 7.01 11.22
N PHE A 119 32.26 6.78 9.93
CA PHE A 119 30.91 6.45 9.47
C PHE A 119 30.50 4.99 9.73
N ALA A 120 31.40 4.14 10.25
CA ALA A 120 31.05 2.80 10.69
C ALA A 120 29.98 2.80 11.80
N ALA A 121 29.90 3.87 12.59
CA ALA A 121 28.90 4.04 13.66
C ALA A 121 27.46 4.10 13.11
N ILE A 122 27.28 4.58 11.86
CA ILE A 122 25.94 4.76 11.27
C ILE A 122 25.36 3.47 10.67
N ARG A 123 26.16 2.39 10.60
CA ARG A 123 25.74 1.09 10.03
C ARG A 123 24.39 0.58 10.54
N PRO A 124 24.04 0.66 11.84
CA PRO A 124 22.73 0.21 12.33
C PRO A 124 21.55 0.92 11.68
N HIS A 125 21.67 2.23 11.40
CA HIS A 125 20.64 3.01 10.74
C HIS A 125 20.45 2.59 9.28
N LEU A 126 21.54 2.31 8.57
CA LEU A 126 21.48 1.78 7.20
C LEU A 126 20.89 0.37 7.15
N VAL A 127 21.17 -0.48 8.14
CA VAL A 127 20.58 -1.82 8.27
C VAL A 127 19.07 -1.75 8.40
N SER A 128 18.54 -0.74 9.13
CA SER A 128 17.09 -0.54 9.24
C SER A 128 16.41 -0.22 7.90
N CYS A 129 17.17 0.28 6.92
CA CYS A 129 16.68 0.53 5.56
C CYS A 129 16.60 -0.75 4.70
N LEU A 130 17.22 -1.87 5.11
CA LEU A 130 17.15 -3.17 4.44
C LEU A 130 15.78 -3.83 4.71
N GLN A 131 14.73 -3.24 4.21
CA GLN A 131 13.37 -3.74 4.39
C GLN A 131 13.02 -4.77 3.33
N ILE A 132 12.36 -5.83 3.76
CA ILE A 132 11.67 -6.76 2.89
C ILE A 132 10.17 -6.53 3.13
N GLN A 133 9.48 -5.90 2.19
CA GLN A 133 8.03 -6.00 2.16
C GLN A 133 7.65 -7.24 1.36
N LEU A 134 7.33 -8.28 2.11
CA LEU A 134 6.50 -9.35 1.55
C LEU A 134 5.18 -8.67 1.14
N ALA A 135 4.65 -8.98 -0.06
CA ALA A 135 3.23 -8.80 -0.24
C ALA A 135 2.60 -9.51 0.95
N GLU A 136 2.13 -8.78 1.96
CA GLU A 136 0.97 -9.26 2.69
C GLU A 136 0.05 -9.67 1.55
N ASP A 137 -0.22 -10.98 1.45
CA ASP A 137 -1.37 -11.44 0.66
C ASP A 137 -2.41 -10.41 1.00
N GLU A 138 -2.89 -9.65 -0.01
CA GLU A 138 -4.07 -8.83 0.21
C GLU A 138 -4.98 -9.79 0.94
N GLU A 139 -4.96 -9.71 2.29
CA GLU A 139 -6.07 -10.24 3.03
C GLU A 139 -7.19 -9.58 2.27
N THR A 140 -7.73 -10.37 1.35
CA THR A 140 -8.94 -10.04 0.62
C THR A 140 -9.73 -9.34 1.66
N LYS A 141 -9.91 -8.00 1.53
CA LYS A 141 -10.66 -7.19 2.49
C LYS A 141 -11.88 -8.02 2.73
N ALA A 142 -11.78 -8.90 3.73
CA ALA A 142 -12.78 -9.90 4.05
C ALA A 142 -13.96 -9.02 4.34
N LYS A 143 -14.88 -8.94 3.36
CA LYS A 143 -16.04 -8.06 3.41
C LYS A 143 -16.54 -8.29 4.80
N SER A 144 -16.39 -7.26 5.64
CA SER A 144 -16.58 -7.30 7.10
C SER A 144 -17.68 -8.33 7.39
N PRO A 145 -17.51 -9.29 8.28
CA PRO A 145 -18.56 -10.28 8.58
C PRO A 145 -19.87 -9.60 8.90
N ALA A 146 -19.83 -8.33 9.35
CA ALA A 146 -20.98 -7.46 9.50
C ALA A 146 -21.74 -7.25 8.16
N PHE A 147 -21.08 -7.18 7.01
CA PHE A 147 -21.77 -7.07 5.72
C PHE A 147 -22.60 -8.34 5.42
N TRP A 148 -22.05 -9.52 5.68
CA TRP A 148 -22.77 -10.78 5.50
C TRP A 148 -23.92 -10.94 6.50
N ILE A 149 -23.73 -10.48 7.75
CA ILE A 149 -24.77 -10.49 8.77
C ILE A 149 -25.95 -9.59 8.37
N ILE A 150 -25.65 -8.37 7.91
CA ILE A 150 -26.67 -7.42 7.44
C ILE A 150 -27.41 -8.00 6.21
N LEU A 151 -26.67 -8.56 5.25
CA LEU A 151 -27.26 -9.17 4.06
C LEU A 151 -28.20 -10.33 4.43
N CYS A 152 -27.77 -11.22 5.31
CA CYS A 152 -28.60 -12.32 5.82
C CYS A 152 -29.85 -11.82 6.57
N ALA A 153 -29.70 -10.80 7.43
CA ALA A 153 -30.82 -10.20 8.13
C ALA A 153 -31.86 -9.57 7.18
N CYS A 154 -31.40 -8.89 6.11
CA CYS A 154 -32.30 -8.37 5.07
C CYS A 154 -33.05 -9.48 4.32
N VAL A 155 -32.35 -10.55 3.94
CA VAL A 155 -32.98 -11.71 3.25
C VAL A 155 -34.00 -12.38 4.14
N ILE A 156 -33.68 -12.60 5.42
CA ILE A 156 -34.62 -13.20 6.40
C ILE A 156 -35.84 -12.30 6.60
N SER A 157 -35.63 -10.98 6.74
CA SER A 157 -36.71 -10.01 6.91
C SER A 157 -37.66 -9.99 5.69
N LEU A 158 -37.12 -10.00 4.47
CA LEU A 158 -37.89 -10.05 3.24
C LEU A 158 -38.66 -11.38 3.10
N SER A 159 -38.03 -12.49 3.51
CA SER A 159 -38.67 -13.82 3.49
C SER A 159 -39.84 -13.90 4.46
N ILE A 160 -39.68 -13.37 5.67
CA ILE A 160 -40.76 -13.31 6.66
C ILE A 160 -41.89 -12.41 6.17
N TRP A 161 -41.57 -11.24 5.64
CA TRP A 161 -42.57 -10.33 5.09
C TRP A 161 -43.36 -10.95 3.92
N GLY A 162 -42.66 -11.59 2.98
CA GLY A 162 -43.28 -12.30 1.87
C GLY A 162 -44.16 -13.44 2.36
N PHE A 163 -43.72 -14.25 3.34
CA PHE A 163 -44.48 -15.35 3.90
C PHE A 163 -45.78 -14.87 4.62
N VAL A 164 -45.71 -13.81 5.41
CA VAL A 164 -46.87 -13.22 6.09
C VAL A 164 -47.86 -12.71 5.04
N SER A 165 -47.37 -11.96 4.06
CA SER A 165 -48.21 -11.40 2.97
C SER A 165 -48.95 -12.48 2.17
N THR A 166 -48.27 -13.55 1.80
CA THR A 166 -48.88 -14.68 1.04
C THR A 166 -49.87 -15.45 1.93
N ARG A 167 -49.57 -15.63 3.22
CA ARG A 167 -50.47 -16.38 4.12
C ARG A 167 -51.78 -15.61 4.35
N ASP A 168 -51.74 -14.30 4.42
CA ASP A 168 -52.95 -13.48 4.58
C ASP A 168 -53.80 -13.47 3.30
N ALA A 169 -53.17 -13.48 2.12
CA ALA A 169 -53.87 -13.64 0.86
C ALA A 169 -54.54 -14.99 0.72
N TRP A 170 -53.87 -16.08 1.15
CA TRP A 170 -54.45 -17.44 1.11
C TRP A 170 -55.60 -17.61 2.09
N ARG A 171 -55.52 -17.02 3.27
CA ARG A 171 -56.64 -17.06 4.22
C ARG A 171 -57.83 -16.28 3.73
N TRP A 172 -57.57 -15.18 3.03
CA TRP A 172 -58.64 -14.38 2.45
C TRP A 172 -59.31 -15.12 1.29
N SER A 173 -58.62 -15.75 0.39
CA SER A 173 -59.22 -16.55 -0.70
C SER A 173 -60.03 -17.73 -0.17
N ALA A 174 -59.49 -18.44 0.84
CA ALA A 174 -60.25 -19.55 1.45
C ALA A 174 -61.53 -19.09 2.16
N TYR A 175 -61.54 -17.86 2.71
CA TYR A 175 -62.73 -17.28 3.30
C TYR A 175 -63.76 -16.87 2.25
N LEU A 176 -63.33 -16.36 1.10
CA LEU A 176 -64.21 -16.03 -0.01
C LEU A 176 -64.83 -17.29 -0.63
N ASP A 177 -64.09 -18.35 -0.84
CA ASP A 177 -64.57 -19.64 -1.33
C ASP A 177 -65.66 -20.21 -0.42
N LEU A 178 -65.53 -20.04 0.88
CA LEU A 178 -66.49 -20.51 1.88
C LEU A 178 -67.78 -19.66 1.90
N LEU A 179 -67.70 -18.39 1.53
CA LEU A 179 -68.85 -17.52 1.39
C LEU A 179 -69.63 -17.74 0.10
N GLU A 180 -68.94 -18.14 -1.00
CA GLU A 180 -69.55 -18.46 -2.27
C GLU A 180 -70.32 -19.80 -2.25
N ASP A 181 -69.93 -20.70 -1.35
CA ASP A 181 -70.56 -22.05 -1.22
C ASP A 181 -71.87 -22.01 -0.41
N GLU A 182 -72.21 -20.88 0.25
CA GLU A 182 -73.47 -20.74 1.00
C GLU A 182 -74.61 -20.38 0.09
N PRO A 183 -75.70 -21.15 0.05
CA PRO A 183 -76.81 -20.89 -0.82
C PRO A 183 -77.58 -19.60 -0.42
N GLY A 184 -77.45 -18.57 -1.30
CA GLY A 184 -78.14 -17.29 -1.15
C GLY A 184 -77.23 -16.07 -0.96
N ILE A 185 -75.93 -16.27 -0.93
CA ILE A 185 -74.96 -15.19 -0.89
C ILE A 185 -74.29 -15.04 -2.25
N VAL A 186 -74.33 -13.81 -2.80
CA VAL A 186 -73.63 -13.46 -4.03
C VAL A 186 -72.59 -12.38 -3.73
N VAL A 187 -71.33 -12.72 -3.79
CA VAL A 187 -70.22 -11.81 -3.59
C VAL A 187 -70.09 -10.93 -4.85
N THR A 188 -70.45 -9.65 -4.74
CA THR A 188 -70.44 -8.76 -5.89
C THR A 188 -69.18 -7.90 -5.98
N LYS A 189 -68.50 -7.71 -4.86
CA LYS A 189 -67.26 -6.94 -4.86
C LYS A 189 -66.39 -7.26 -3.63
N THR A 190 -65.12 -7.52 -3.87
CA THR A 190 -64.11 -7.72 -2.82
C THR A 190 -62.99 -6.70 -2.98
N GLY A 191 -62.35 -6.31 -1.91
CA GLY A 191 -61.22 -5.37 -1.95
C GLY A 191 -60.59 -5.12 -0.60
N THR A 192 -59.55 -4.29 -0.62
CA THR A 192 -58.86 -3.84 0.60
C THR A 192 -58.99 -2.32 0.70
N ARG A 193 -59.44 -1.82 1.82
CA ARG A 193 -59.47 -0.38 2.12
C ARG A 193 -58.91 -0.12 3.51
N ASP A 194 -57.92 0.78 3.59
CA ASP A 194 -57.24 1.14 4.85
C ASP A 194 -56.62 -0.08 5.60
N GLY A 195 -56.11 -1.08 4.84
CA GLY A 195 -55.52 -2.28 5.40
C GLY A 195 -56.53 -3.34 5.87
N LEU A 196 -57.82 -3.11 5.71
CA LEU A 196 -58.90 -4.02 6.06
C LEU A 196 -59.55 -4.63 4.78
N PHE A 197 -59.78 -5.94 4.78
CA PHE A 197 -60.49 -6.61 3.71
C PHE A 197 -62.00 -6.39 3.86
N TYR A 198 -62.67 -6.13 2.77
CA TYR A 198 -64.12 -5.99 2.74
C TYR A 198 -64.74 -6.86 1.64
N VAL A 199 -65.99 -7.34 1.89
CA VAL A 199 -66.85 -8.04 0.97
C VAL A 199 -68.16 -7.27 0.87
N LYS A 200 -68.72 -7.19 -0.33
CA LYS A 200 -70.01 -6.55 -0.57
C LYS A 200 -70.85 -7.43 -1.47
#